data_60e74e2d46eca7456b25eec2de541381
#
_entry.id   60e74e2d46eca7456b25eec2de541381
#
_cell.length_a   1.000
_cell.length_b   1.000
_cell.length_c   1.000
_cell.angle_alpha   90.00
_cell.angle_beta   90.00
_cell.angle_gamma   90.00
#
_symmetry.space_group_name_H-M   'P 1'
#
loop_
_entity.id
_entity.type
_entity.pdbx_description
1 polymer ?
#
loop_
_entity_poly.entity_id
_entity_poly.type
_entity_poly.pdbx_seq_one_letter_code
_entity_poly.pdbx_strand_id
1 'polypeptide(L)'
;MLGGVAACEYLAQHEADFDGVVLLASYPNSDLTDFEGFSLQLVGSEDGVVNRDSYDGARPDLPDDAHELVIEGGNHAQFGNYGEQSGDGTASISGTQQQEQTVVAVLDLLDAAA
;
A
#
# COMPACT_ATOMS: atom_id res chain seq x y z
N MET A 1 8.25 4.61 -2.51
CA MET A 1 8.74 3.37 -1.88
C MET A 1 9.51 3.63 -0.59
N LEU A 2 10.46 4.54 -0.59
CA LEU A 2 11.21 4.89 0.63
C LEU A 2 10.30 5.41 1.75
N GLY A 3 9.24 6.15 1.40
CA GLY A 3 8.28 6.64 2.38
C GLY A 3 7.56 5.52 3.13
N GLY A 4 7.19 4.45 2.43
CA GLY A 4 6.56 3.28 3.04
C GLY A 4 7.51 2.54 3.98
N VAL A 5 8.76 2.39 3.58
CA VAL A 5 9.79 1.77 4.42
C VAL A 5 10.01 2.58 5.71
N ALA A 6 10.16 3.91 5.57
CA ALA A 6 10.34 4.79 6.72
C ALA A 6 9.13 4.77 7.67
N ALA A 7 7.92 4.79 7.12
CA ALA A 7 6.69 4.71 7.90
C ALA A 7 6.61 3.38 8.68
N CYS A 8 6.96 2.27 8.04
CA CYS A 8 6.93 0.95 8.68
C CYS A 8 8.00 0.82 9.76
N GLU A 9 9.18 1.39 9.57
CA GLU A 9 10.22 1.41 10.61
C GLU A 9 9.75 2.19 11.84
N TYR A 10 9.14 3.34 11.62
CA TYR A 10 8.59 4.13 12.72
C TYR A 10 7.46 3.38 13.42
N LEU A 11 6.55 2.80 12.66
CA LEU A 11 5.43 2.03 13.20
C LEU A 11 5.92 0.86 14.06
N ALA A 12 6.93 0.12 13.60
CA ALA A 12 7.47 -1.04 14.33
C ALA A 12 7.97 -0.67 15.74
N GLN A 13 8.39 0.58 15.92
CA GLN A 13 8.88 1.08 17.21
C GLN A 13 7.81 1.77 18.05
N HIS A 14 6.61 2.01 17.48
CA HIS A 14 5.52 2.78 18.10
C HIS A 14 4.16 2.13 17.84
N GLU A 15 4.09 0.82 17.81
CA GLU A 15 2.88 0.09 17.38
C GLU A 15 1.63 0.46 18.16
N ALA A 16 1.77 0.73 19.46
CA ALA A 16 0.63 1.08 20.31
C ALA A 16 0.05 2.48 20.03
N ASP A 17 0.78 3.32 19.30
CA ASP A 17 0.35 4.71 19.03
C ASP A 17 -0.48 4.84 17.76
N PHE A 18 -0.64 3.77 16.98
CA PHE A 18 -1.31 3.82 15.68
C PHE A 18 -2.42 2.78 15.58
N ASP A 19 -3.51 3.17 14.92
CA ASP A 19 -4.66 2.29 14.67
C ASP A 19 -4.52 1.47 13.40
N GLY A 20 -3.64 1.88 12.49
CA GLY A 20 -3.45 1.16 11.25
C GLY A 20 -2.38 1.75 10.35
N VAL A 21 -2.09 1.05 9.27
CA VAL A 21 -1.17 1.47 8.23
C VAL A 21 -1.75 1.18 6.86
N VAL A 22 -1.60 2.13 5.95
CA VAL A 22 -1.97 1.98 4.53
C VAL A 22 -0.72 2.23 3.70
N LEU A 23 -0.39 1.27 2.86
CA LEU A 23 0.78 1.33 2.00
C LEU A 23 0.34 1.39 0.53
N LEU A 24 0.70 2.47 -0.14
CA LEU A 24 0.40 2.68 -1.55
C LEU A 24 1.61 2.28 -2.38
N ALA A 25 1.52 1.15 -3.07
CA ALA A 25 2.60 0.59 -3.90
C ALA A 25 3.93 0.49 -3.12
N SER A 26 3.84 0.01 -1.88
CA SER A 26 4.98 -0.08 -0.98
C SER A 26 4.89 -1.32 -0.09
N TYR A 27 5.96 -1.60 0.62
CA TYR A 27 6.07 -2.77 1.48
C TYR A 27 6.93 -2.45 2.70
N PRO A 28 6.75 -3.19 3.82
CA PRO A 28 7.57 -2.97 5.00
C PRO A 28 8.98 -3.54 4.82
N ASN A 29 9.93 -2.95 5.52
CA ASN A 29 11.27 -3.50 5.72
C ASN A 29 11.53 -3.70 7.22
N SER A 30 10.48 -3.92 7.97
CA SER A 30 10.48 -4.14 9.42
C SER A 30 9.44 -5.20 9.76
N ASP A 31 9.65 -5.91 10.84
CA ASP A 31 8.70 -6.92 11.33
C ASP A 31 7.49 -6.24 11.98
N LEU A 32 6.34 -6.35 11.32
CA LEU A 32 5.05 -5.84 11.80
C LEU A 32 4.08 -6.95 12.17
N THR A 33 4.55 -8.18 12.33
CA THR A 33 3.67 -9.35 12.59
C THR A 33 2.85 -9.22 13.86
N ASP A 34 3.35 -8.49 14.85
CA ASP A 34 2.66 -8.28 16.13
C ASP A 34 1.80 -6.99 16.16
N PHE A 35 1.79 -6.23 15.08
CA PHE A 35 0.97 -5.02 15.01
C PHE A 35 -0.53 -5.37 15.04
N GLU A 36 -1.25 -4.81 16.02
CA GLU A 36 -2.66 -5.12 16.25
C GLU A 36 -3.63 -4.24 15.46
N GLY A 37 -3.15 -3.13 14.89
CA GLY A 37 -3.96 -2.26 14.05
C GLY A 37 -4.24 -2.87 12.68
N PHE A 38 -5.07 -2.21 11.89
CA PHE A 38 -5.32 -2.66 10.52
C PHE A 38 -4.12 -2.42 9.61
N SER A 39 -3.97 -3.27 8.61
CA SER A 39 -2.92 -3.13 7.58
C SER A 39 -3.56 -3.31 6.21
N LEU A 40 -3.28 -2.38 5.30
CA LEU A 40 -3.79 -2.43 3.94
C LEU A 40 -2.68 -2.06 2.98
N GLN A 41 -2.45 -2.92 1.98
CA GLN A 41 -1.60 -2.61 0.83
C GLN A 41 -2.48 -2.41 -0.40
N LEU A 42 -2.18 -1.37 -1.17
CA LEU A 42 -2.79 -1.16 -2.48
C LEU A 42 -1.69 -1.10 -3.53
N VAL A 43 -1.88 -1.80 -4.63
CA VAL A 43 -0.94 -1.82 -5.74
C VAL A 43 -1.70 -1.89 -7.05
N GLY A 44 -1.23 -1.19 -8.08
CA GLY A 44 -1.78 -1.28 -9.42
C GLY A 44 -1.29 -2.54 -10.15
N SER A 45 -2.17 -3.18 -10.91
CA SER A 45 -1.77 -4.36 -11.70
C SER A 45 -0.72 -4.00 -12.76
N GLU A 46 -0.68 -2.76 -13.21
CA GLU A 46 0.25 -2.23 -14.21
C GLU A 46 1.41 -1.45 -13.59
N ASP A 47 1.64 -1.56 -12.28
CA ASP A 47 2.77 -0.91 -11.63
C ASP A 47 4.10 -1.49 -12.14
N GLY A 48 4.88 -0.67 -12.82
CA GLY A 48 6.20 -1.04 -13.35
C GLY A 48 7.36 -0.52 -12.51
N VAL A 49 7.08 0.18 -11.41
CA VAL A 49 8.11 0.79 -10.55
C VAL A 49 8.39 -0.06 -9.33
N VAL A 50 7.36 -0.61 -8.68
CA VAL A 50 7.54 -1.41 -7.48
C VAL A 50 8.34 -2.68 -7.79
N ASN A 51 9.32 -2.99 -6.95
CA ASN A 51 10.06 -4.25 -7.05
C ASN A 51 9.14 -5.38 -6.56
N ARG A 52 8.65 -6.20 -7.49
CA ARG A 52 7.68 -7.26 -7.18
C ARG A 52 8.26 -8.33 -6.27
N ASP A 53 9.52 -8.68 -6.45
CA ASP A 53 10.15 -9.70 -5.61
C ASP A 53 10.24 -9.20 -4.16
N SER A 54 10.62 -7.94 -3.97
CA SER A 54 10.67 -7.33 -2.64
C SER A 54 9.29 -7.14 -2.04
N TYR A 55 8.31 -6.75 -2.85
CA TYR A 55 6.92 -6.59 -2.43
C TYR A 55 6.34 -7.92 -1.93
N ASP A 56 6.49 -8.97 -2.71
CA ASP A 56 6.00 -10.31 -2.35
C ASP A 56 6.80 -10.89 -1.18
N GLY A 57 8.11 -10.66 -1.17
CA GLY A 57 9.00 -11.14 -0.11
C GLY A 57 8.78 -10.48 1.25
N ALA A 58 8.16 -9.30 1.28
CA ALA A 58 7.84 -8.60 2.52
C ALA A 58 6.52 -9.07 3.16
N ARG A 59 5.74 -9.88 2.48
CA ARG A 59 4.43 -10.35 2.98
C ARG A 59 4.54 -11.03 4.36
N PRO A 60 5.54 -11.86 4.65
CA PRO A 60 5.70 -12.46 5.99
C PRO A 60 5.96 -11.44 7.11
N ASP A 61 6.36 -10.22 6.78
CA ASP A 61 6.58 -9.15 7.76
C ASP A 61 5.29 -8.42 8.15
N LEU A 62 4.19 -8.69 7.49
CA LEU A 62 2.88 -8.12 7.78
C LEU A 62 2.10 -9.01 8.73
N PRO A 63 1.15 -8.46 9.51
CA PRO A 63 0.23 -9.27 10.31
C PRO A 63 -0.55 -10.27 9.46
N ASP A 64 -0.97 -11.39 10.06
CA ASP A 64 -1.73 -12.44 9.36
C ASP A 64 -3.05 -11.93 8.79
N ASP A 65 -3.65 -10.92 9.40
CA ASP A 65 -4.91 -10.32 8.98
C ASP A 65 -4.75 -9.09 8.06
N ALA A 66 -3.55 -8.87 7.54
CA ALA A 66 -3.30 -7.78 6.60
C ALA A 66 -4.11 -7.96 5.31
N HIS A 67 -4.63 -6.86 4.79
CA HIS A 67 -5.42 -6.82 3.56
C HIS A 67 -4.57 -6.32 2.40
N GLU A 68 -4.89 -6.81 1.21
CA GLU A 68 -4.29 -6.33 -0.04
C GLU A 68 -5.39 -6.09 -1.06
N LEU A 69 -5.31 -4.97 -1.77
CA LEU A 69 -6.13 -4.69 -2.94
C LEU A 69 -5.23 -4.45 -4.15
N VAL A 70 -5.37 -5.29 -5.17
CA VAL A 70 -4.77 -5.05 -6.48
C VAL A 70 -5.78 -4.27 -7.32
N ILE A 71 -5.41 -3.05 -7.72
CA ILE A 71 -6.27 -2.21 -8.55
C ILE A 71 -6.01 -2.55 -10.01
N GLU A 72 -6.94 -3.28 -10.62
CA GLU A 72 -6.82 -3.67 -12.02
C GLU A 72 -6.76 -2.45 -12.95
N GLY A 73 -5.74 -2.43 -13.79
CA GLY A 73 -5.50 -1.32 -14.72
C GLY A 73 -4.81 -0.11 -14.12
N GLY A 74 -4.57 -0.10 -12.82
CA GLY A 74 -3.83 0.97 -12.17
C GLY A 74 -2.31 0.82 -12.32
N ASN A 75 -1.59 1.93 -12.15
CA ASN A 75 -0.14 1.93 -12.16
C ASN A 75 0.43 2.61 -10.91
N HIS A 76 1.74 2.81 -10.87
CA HIS A 76 2.40 3.41 -9.70
C HIS A 76 2.07 4.91 -9.57
N ALA A 77 2.24 5.64 -10.67
CA ALA A 77 2.14 7.10 -10.67
C ALA A 77 0.74 7.62 -10.33
N GLN A 78 -0.31 6.86 -10.65
CA GLN A 78 -1.69 7.32 -10.46
C GLN A 78 -2.19 7.28 -9.02
N PHE A 79 -1.39 6.80 -8.07
CA PHE A 79 -1.69 7.03 -6.65
C PHE A 79 -1.53 8.50 -6.25
N GLY A 80 -0.85 9.29 -7.05
CA GLY A 80 -0.72 10.74 -6.86
C GLY A 80 -1.01 11.50 -8.15
N ASN A 81 -0.82 12.82 -8.12
CA ASN A 81 -1.10 13.71 -9.25
C ASN A 81 0.17 14.33 -9.83
N TYR A 82 1.29 13.64 -9.77
CA TYR A 82 2.58 14.14 -10.23
C TYR A 82 2.95 13.72 -11.66
N GLY A 83 1.99 13.14 -12.40
CA GLY A 83 2.18 12.76 -13.80
C GLY A 83 2.92 11.43 -13.97
N GLU A 84 3.38 11.18 -15.20
CA GLU A 84 4.05 9.94 -15.55
C GLU A 84 5.36 9.75 -14.79
N GLN A 85 5.67 8.52 -14.45
CA GLN A 85 6.91 8.14 -13.78
C GLN A 85 7.70 7.18 -14.64
N SER A 86 9.01 7.41 -14.72
CA SER A 86 9.92 6.58 -15.53
C SER A 86 9.87 5.12 -15.09
N GLY A 87 9.73 4.24 -16.05
CA GLY A 87 9.68 2.79 -15.81
C GLY A 87 8.31 2.24 -15.43
N ASP A 88 7.33 3.11 -15.25
CA ASP A 88 5.98 2.67 -14.87
C ASP A 88 5.24 2.02 -16.04
N GLY A 89 4.28 1.16 -15.73
CA GLY A 89 3.37 0.57 -16.70
C GLY A 89 2.34 1.57 -17.19
N THR A 90 1.70 1.23 -18.31
CA THR A 90 0.62 2.04 -18.88
C THR A 90 -0.69 1.68 -18.22
N ALA A 91 -1.31 2.64 -17.52
CA ALA A 91 -2.60 2.42 -16.89
C ALA A 91 -3.70 2.28 -17.94
N SER A 92 -4.67 1.42 -17.66
CA SER A 92 -5.90 1.26 -18.47
C SER A 92 -7.12 1.89 -17.83
N ILE A 93 -6.97 2.42 -16.60
CA ILE A 93 -7.98 3.24 -15.93
C ILE A 93 -7.43 4.64 -15.71
N SER A 94 -8.31 5.61 -15.43
CA SER A 94 -7.87 6.97 -15.15
C SER A 94 -7.29 7.10 -13.74
N GLY A 95 -6.52 8.16 -13.51
CA GLY A 95 -6.03 8.50 -12.16
C GLY A 95 -7.18 8.72 -11.19
N THR A 96 -8.25 9.38 -11.62
CA THR A 96 -9.45 9.57 -10.80
C THR A 96 -10.08 8.24 -10.38
N GLN A 97 -10.21 7.28 -11.30
CA GLN A 97 -10.74 5.95 -10.99
C GLN A 97 -9.86 5.21 -10.00
N GLN A 98 -8.54 5.27 -10.17
CA GLN A 98 -7.61 4.63 -9.24
C GLN A 98 -7.70 5.25 -7.85
N GLN A 99 -7.74 6.57 -7.77
CA GLN A 99 -7.84 7.29 -6.49
C GLN A 99 -9.18 7.04 -5.80
N GLU A 100 -10.28 6.97 -6.55
CA GLU A 100 -11.59 6.62 -6.00
C GLU A 100 -11.60 5.22 -5.39
N GLN A 101 -11.04 4.23 -6.07
CA GLN A 101 -10.92 2.87 -5.54
C GLN A 101 -10.06 2.83 -4.28
N THR A 102 -9.00 3.62 -4.24
CA THR A 102 -8.13 3.75 -3.06
C THR A 102 -8.93 4.30 -1.87
N VAL A 103 -9.66 5.38 -2.08
CA VAL A 103 -10.47 6.01 -1.03
C VAL A 103 -11.54 5.05 -0.50
N VAL A 104 -12.25 4.37 -1.38
CA VAL A 104 -13.28 3.40 -0.98
C VAL A 104 -12.68 2.28 -0.13
N ALA A 105 -11.54 1.72 -0.54
CA ALA A 105 -10.87 0.65 0.19
C ALA A 105 -10.44 1.09 1.59
N VAL A 106 -9.89 2.30 1.71
CA VAL A 106 -9.46 2.85 3.01
C VAL A 106 -10.67 3.12 3.91
N LEU A 107 -11.74 3.73 3.37
CA LEU A 107 -12.95 4.01 4.15
C LEU A 107 -13.63 2.74 4.63
N ASP A 108 -13.73 1.72 3.79
CA ASP A 108 -14.32 0.44 4.17
C ASP A 108 -13.54 -0.21 5.32
N LEU A 109 -12.22 -0.13 5.30
CA LEU A 109 -11.39 -0.68 6.36
C LEU A 109 -11.52 0.12 7.65
N LEU A 110 -11.57 1.45 7.59
CA LEU A 110 -11.78 2.30 8.75
C LEU A 110 -13.15 2.05 9.39
N ASP A 111 -14.21 1.87 8.60
CA ASP A 111 -15.54 1.55 9.09
C ASP A 111 -15.55 0.19 9.80
N ALA A 112 -14.87 -0.81 9.25
CA ALA A 112 -14.77 -2.14 9.86
C ALA A 112 -13.97 -2.13 11.17
N ALA A 113 -13.01 -1.21 11.31
CA ALA A 113 -12.15 -1.08 12.48
C ALA A 113 -12.77 -0.23 13.61
N ALA A 114 -13.82 0.53 13.29
CA ALA A 114 -14.46 1.46 14.23
C ALA A 114 -15.27 0.76 15.34
#